data_3c503239d7a9e88d41223b598b1b2704
#
_entry.id   3c503239d7a9e88d41223b598b1b2704
#
_cell.length_a   1.000
_cell.length_b   1.000
_cell.length_c   1.000
_cell.angle_alpha   90.00
_cell.angle_beta   90.00
_cell.angle_gamma   90.00
#
_symmetry.space_group_name_H-M   'P 1'
#
loop_
_entity.id
_entity.type
_entity.pdbx_description
1 polymer ?
#
loop_
_entity_poly.entity_id
_entity_poly.type
_entity_poly.pdbx_seq_one_letter_code
_entity_poly.pdbx_strand_id
1 'polypeptide(L)'
;MANKFRYPTGARPLLIEETARRRQTESRFVALLEEAGFAEVVLPIIDFAEPYAGLPGRVEKQSYRFTDREGELVSLRSDFTPMVARALAPSLNGNLPLRVFYRGDVIRCEASRLGANREVFQIGAEIVGDASAEADVAILRLAASMAEVLSENPLIVTSGAPVVDDPRFVEHDEEGDPGYYTGLRFWVYGDDRRTPLAQGGRYDSLYARFGADAPAIGFTFTVN
;
A
#
# COMPACT_ATOMS: atom_id res chain seq x y z
N MET A 1 12.29 -21.96 32.45
CA MET A 1 11.43 -22.64 31.47
C MET A 1 10.96 -21.59 30.46
N ALA A 2 11.20 -21.80 29.15
CA ALA A 2 10.69 -20.88 28.13
C ALA A 2 9.15 -20.88 28.18
N ASN A 3 8.54 -19.70 28.22
CA ASN A 3 7.07 -19.58 28.23
C ASN A 3 6.51 -20.10 26.88
N LYS A 4 5.87 -21.26 26.90
CA LYS A 4 5.32 -21.93 25.71
C LYS A 4 4.22 -21.13 24.99
N PHE A 5 3.74 -20.05 25.59
CA PHE A 5 2.69 -19.18 25.04
C PHE A 5 3.22 -17.84 24.52
N ARG A 6 4.55 -17.68 24.42
CA ARG A 6 5.17 -16.45 23.98
C ARG A 6 5.26 -16.41 22.45
N TYR A 7 4.77 -15.34 21.86
CA TYR A 7 4.97 -14.98 20.46
C TYR A 7 6.19 -14.04 20.29
N PRO A 8 6.81 -14.01 19.11
CA PRO A 8 7.82 -13.00 18.80
C PRO A 8 7.27 -11.57 18.96
N THR A 9 8.12 -10.62 19.32
CA THR A 9 7.71 -9.22 19.42
C THR A 9 7.14 -8.72 18.09
N GLY A 10 5.94 -8.13 18.12
CA GLY A 10 5.26 -7.64 16.93
C GLY A 10 4.54 -8.73 16.11
N ALA A 11 4.44 -9.96 16.64
CA ALA A 11 3.60 -11.01 16.08
C ALA A 11 2.56 -11.42 17.12
N ARG A 12 1.29 -11.52 16.73
CA ARG A 12 0.21 -11.99 17.58
C ARG A 12 -0.92 -12.61 16.75
N PRO A 13 -1.64 -13.60 17.27
CA PRO A 13 -2.85 -14.05 16.61
C PRO A 13 -3.95 -13.00 16.70
N LEU A 14 -4.76 -12.90 15.66
CA LEU A 14 -6.09 -12.29 15.73
C LEU A 14 -7.09 -13.37 16.13
N LEU A 15 -7.85 -13.13 17.18
CA LEU A 15 -8.86 -14.08 17.63
C LEU A 15 -10.21 -13.78 16.99
N ILE A 16 -11.23 -14.54 17.37
CA ILE A 16 -12.52 -14.66 16.68
C ILE A 16 -13.13 -13.30 16.30
N GLU A 17 -13.28 -12.39 17.27
CA GLU A 17 -13.93 -11.10 17.05
C GLU A 17 -13.08 -10.12 16.21
N GLU A 18 -11.77 -10.06 16.47
CA GLU A 18 -10.85 -9.22 15.68
C GLU A 18 -10.79 -9.72 14.22
N THR A 19 -10.74 -11.06 14.05
CA THR A 19 -10.76 -11.68 12.73
C THR A 19 -12.06 -11.36 11.99
N ALA A 20 -13.22 -11.46 12.66
CA ALA A 20 -14.51 -11.15 12.07
C ALA A 20 -14.60 -9.69 11.63
N ARG A 21 -14.14 -8.73 12.46
CA ARG A 21 -14.09 -7.32 12.11
C ARG A 21 -13.19 -7.05 10.90
N ARG A 22 -11.98 -7.63 10.90
CA ARG A 22 -11.06 -7.50 9.76
C ARG A 22 -11.68 -8.02 8.47
N ARG A 23 -12.31 -9.20 8.50
CA ARG A 23 -12.96 -9.77 7.32
C ARG A 23 -14.15 -8.95 6.83
N GLN A 24 -14.91 -8.35 7.72
CA GLN A 24 -15.99 -7.44 7.35
C GLN A 24 -15.46 -6.19 6.63
N THR A 25 -14.41 -5.55 7.17
CA THR A 25 -13.75 -4.40 6.54
C THR A 25 -13.18 -4.79 5.18
N GLU A 26 -12.45 -5.90 5.10
CA GLU A 26 -11.87 -6.43 3.87
C GLU A 26 -12.96 -6.63 2.78
N SER A 27 -14.08 -7.26 3.14
CA SER A 27 -15.18 -7.49 2.18
C SER A 27 -15.79 -6.20 1.66
N ARG A 28 -15.95 -5.18 2.52
CA ARG A 28 -16.45 -3.88 2.11
C ARG A 28 -15.47 -3.14 1.20
N PHE A 29 -14.17 -3.22 1.50
CA PHE A 29 -13.14 -2.62 0.65
C PHE A 29 -13.08 -3.26 -0.73
N VAL A 30 -13.12 -4.60 -0.78
CA VAL A 30 -13.14 -5.33 -2.05
C VAL A 30 -14.34 -4.92 -2.89
N ALA A 31 -15.53 -4.83 -2.29
CA ALA A 31 -16.73 -4.41 -3.03
C ALA A 31 -16.58 -3.00 -3.64
N LEU A 32 -16.06 -2.03 -2.88
CA LEU A 32 -15.80 -0.67 -3.39
C LEU A 32 -14.77 -0.65 -4.53
N LEU A 33 -13.72 -1.48 -4.44
CA LEU A 33 -12.67 -1.59 -5.45
C LEU A 33 -13.21 -2.20 -6.75
N GLU A 34 -13.99 -3.29 -6.64
CA GLU A 34 -14.62 -3.95 -7.79
C GLU A 34 -15.67 -3.03 -8.46
N GLU A 35 -16.49 -2.31 -7.67
CA GLU A 35 -17.44 -1.32 -8.17
C GLU A 35 -16.74 -0.17 -8.92
N ALA A 36 -15.54 0.25 -8.46
CA ALA A 36 -14.71 1.24 -9.14
C ALA A 36 -13.95 0.69 -10.36
N GLY A 37 -14.16 -0.59 -10.72
CA GLY A 37 -13.57 -1.23 -11.89
C GLY A 37 -12.13 -1.71 -11.72
N PHE A 38 -11.69 -1.96 -10.49
CA PHE A 38 -10.37 -2.54 -10.21
C PHE A 38 -10.44 -4.07 -10.22
N ALA A 39 -9.42 -4.73 -10.78
CA ALA A 39 -9.25 -6.17 -10.79
C ALA A 39 -8.22 -6.62 -9.75
N GLU A 40 -8.49 -7.73 -9.05
CA GLU A 40 -7.56 -8.26 -8.05
C GLU A 40 -6.33 -8.88 -8.71
N VAL A 41 -5.15 -8.56 -8.16
CA VAL A 41 -3.89 -9.25 -8.44
C VAL A 41 -3.38 -9.91 -7.15
N VAL A 42 -2.98 -11.17 -7.27
CA VAL A 42 -2.41 -11.92 -6.16
C VAL A 42 -0.91 -12.06 -6.36
N LEU A 43 -0.14 -11.54 -5.42
CA LEU A 43 1.32 -11.53 -5.45
C LEU A 43 1.89 -12.51 -4.42
N PRO A 44 3.05 -13.13 -4.71
CA PRO A 44 3.70 -14.03 -3.77
C PRO A 44 4.12 -13.29 -2.50
N ILE A 45 4.22 -14.01 -1.38
CA ILE A 45 4.74 -13.46 -0.12
C ILE A 45 6.27 -13.44 -0.09
N ILE A 46 6.92 -14.24 -0.93
CA ILE A 46 8.37 -14.36 -1.04
C ILE A 46 8.81 -14.04 -2.46
N ASP A 47 9.92 -13.32 -2.60
CA ASP A 47 10.52 -12.96 -3.89
C ASP A 47 12.03 -12.80 -3.74
N PHE A 48 12.76 -12.75 -4.86
CA PHE A 48 14.18 -12.38 -4.82
C PHE A 48 14.38 -10.99 -4.22
N ALA A 49 15.43 -10.81 -3.45
CA ALA A 49 15.71 -9.51 -2.82
C ALA A 49 16.32 -8.49 -3.79
N GLU A 50 17.04 -8.95 -4.79
CA GLU A 50 17.81 -8.12 -5.73
C GLU A 50 16.94 -7.11 -6.52
N PRO A 51 15.76 -7.43 -7.08
CA PRO A 51 14.95 -6.48 -7.82
C PRO A 51 14.54 -5.24 -7.03
N TYR A 52 14.54 -5.33 -5.71
CA TYR A 52 14.14 -4.25 -4.79
C TYR A 52 15.32 -3.49 -4.19
N ALA A 53 16.55 -3.86 -4.54
CA ALA A 53 17.76 -3.20 -4.05
C ALA A 53 17.83 -1.74 -4.51
N GLY A 54 18.12 -0.83 -3.57
CA GLY A 54 18.21 0.61 -3.86
C GLY A 54 16.90 1.28 -4.23
N LEU A 55 15.75 0.65 -3.98
CA LEU A 55 14.46 1.36 -4.04
C LEU A 55 14.42 2.46 -2.98
N PRO A 56 13.92 3.64 -3.34
CA PRO A 56 13.70 4.71 -2.36
C PRO A 56 12.69 4.26 -1.30
N GLY A 57 12.72 4.94 -0.14
CA GLY A 57 11.85 4.59 0.97
C GLY A 57 12.43 3.50 1.87
N ARG A 58 11.55 2.75 2.53
CA ARG A 58 11.95 1.79 3.57
C ARG A 58 11.88 0.32 3.14
N VAL A 59 11.52 0.05 1.88
CA VAL A 59 11.26 -1.32 1.39
C VAL A 59 12.44 -2.23 1.68
N GLU A 60 13.62 -1.83 1.25
CA GLU A 60 14.84 -2.62 1.44
C GLU A 60 15.21 -2.80 2.90
N LYS A 61 15.13 -1.74 3.72
CA LYS A 61 15.51 -1.77 5.14
C LYS A 61 14.52 -2.53 6.02
N GLN A 62 13.26 -2.61 5.60
CA GLN A 62 12.19 -3.26 6.37
C GLN A 62 11.96 -4.72 6.00
N SER A 63 12.57 -5.22 4.92
CA SER A 63 12.37 -6.60 4.47
C SER A 63 13.16 -7.61 5.30
N TYR A 64 12.51 -8.69 5.69
CA TYR A 64 13.23 -9.89 6.10
C TYR A 64 13.91 -10.52 4.90
N ARG A 65 15.22 -10.78 5.00
CA ARG A 65 16.00 -11.41 3.94
C ARG A 65 16.67 -12.66 4.48
N PHE A 66 16.73 -13.68 3.67
CA PHE A 66 17.39 -14.95 4.00
C PHE A 66 17.82 -15.67 2.73
N THR A 67 18.77 -16.56 2.86
CA THR A 67 19.17 -17.44 1.77
C THR A 67 18.23 -18.65 1.77
N ASP A 68 17.65 -18.95 0.61
CA ASP A 68 16.82 -20.13 0.44
C ASP A 68 17.65 -21.41 0.25
N ARG A 69 16.99 -22.54 -0.06
CA ARG A 69 17.68 -23.82 -0.23
C ARG A 69 18.50 -23.92 -1.49
N GLU A 70 18.16 -23.13 -2.50
CA GLU A 70 18.86 -23.03 -3.78
C GLU A 70 20.08 -22.10 -3.70
N GLY A 71 20.29 -21.42 -2.56
CA GLY A 71 21.39 -20.49 -2.33
C GLY A 71 21.07 -19.04 -2.75
N GLU A 72 19.85 -18.75 -3.13
CA GLU A 72 19.41 -17.45 -3.59
C GLU A 72 19.01 -16.54 -2.42
N LEU A 73 19.32 -15.24 -2.52
CA LEU A 73 18.89 -14.26 -1.53
C LEU A 73 17.45 -13.83 -1.82
N VAL A 74 16.55 -14.22 -0.93
CA VAL A 74 15.11 -13.91 -1.04
C VAL A 74 14.67 -12.98 0.09
N SER A 75 13.53 -12.33 -0.09
CA SER A 75 12.90 -11.46 0.90
C SER A 75 11.43 -11.78 1.08
N LEU A 76 10.92 -11.55 2.30
CA LEU A 76 9.48 -11.50 2.55
C LEU A 76 8.94 -10.14 2.11
N ARG A 77 7.75 -10.16 1.54
CA ARG A 77 7.03 -8.96 1.11
C ARG A 77 6.87 -7.97 2.26
N SER A 78 7.49 -6.80 2.14
CA SER A 78 7.37 -5.67 3.08
C SER A 78 6.50 -4.53 2.57
N ASP A 79 6.22 -4.52 1.26
CA ASP A 79 5.39 -3.56 0.54
C ASP A 79 4.83 -4.19 -0.73
N PHE A 80 3.63 -3.79 -1.14
CA PHE A 80 2.99 -4.31 -2.34
C PHE A 80 3.35 -3.55 -3.61
N THR A 81 3.39 -2.22 -3.56
CA THR A 81 3.52 -1.37 -4.76
C THR A 81 4.71 -1.73 -5.64
N PRO A 82 5.94 -1.95 -5.12
CA PRO A 82 7.05 -2.38 -5.96
C PRO A 82 6.87 -3.78 -6.56
N MET A 83 6.16 -4.65 -5.87
CA MET A 83 5.87 -6.00 -6.38
C MET A 83 4.83 -5.97 -7.48
N VAL A 84 3.81 -5.11 -7.36
CA VAL A 84 2.83 -4.85 -8.42
C VAL A 84 3.55 -4.33 -9.67
N ALA A 85 4.40 -3.33 -9.51
CA ALA A 85 5.18 -2.76 -10.62
C ALA A 85 6.03 -3.83 -11.32
N ARG A 86 6.76 -4.65 -10.55
CA ARG A 86 7.58 -5.74 -11.08
C ARG A 86 6.74 -6.80 -11.81
N ALA A 87 5.59 -7.16 -11.27
CA ALA A 87 4.73 -8.20 -11.85
C ALA A 87 4.05 -7.73 -13.14
N LEU A 88 3.62 -6.47 -13.19
CA LEU A 88 2.88 -5.93 -14.33
C LEU A 88 3.77 -5.40 -15.45
N ALA A 89 4.93 -4.83 -15.14
CA ALA A 89 5.81 -4.19 -16.13
C ALA A 89 6.05 -5.04 -17.39
N PRO A 90 6.34 -6.36 -17.31
CA PRO A 90 6.53 -7.17 -18.50
C PRO A 90 5.28 -7.35 -19.38
N SER A 91 4.09 -7.08 -18.80
CA SER A 91 2.79 -7.32 -19.44
C SER A 91 2.11 -6.05 -19.95
N LEU A 92 2.74 -4.87 -19.78
CA LEU A 92 2.17 -3.58 -20.19
C LEU A 92 2.24 -3.36 -21.71
N ASN A 93 1.64 -4.27 -22.48
CA ASN A 93 1.66 -4.26 -23.95
C ASN A 93 0.41 -3.58 -24.53
N GLY A 94 0.18 -2.30 -24.21
CA GLY A 94 -0.81 -1.47 -24.91
C GLY A 94 -2.24 -1.47 -24.34
N ASN A 95 -2.57 -2.26 -23.34
CA ASN A 95 -3.88 -2.23 -22.67
C ASN A 95 -3.86 -1.32 -21.44
N LEU A 96 -3.53 -0.06 -21.61
CA LEU A 96 -3.53 0.95 -20.56
C LEU A 96 -4.78 1.86 -20.68
N PRO A 97 -5.27 2.44 -19.58
CA PRO A 97 -4.80 2.24 -18.21
C PRO A 97 -5.28 0.92 -17.58
N LEU A 98 -4.44 0.34 -16.70
CA LEU A 98 -4.83 -0.77 -15.85
C LEU A 98 -5.26 -0.26 -14.48
N ARG A 99 -6.34 -0.85 -13.95
CA ARG A 99 -6.82 -0.63 -12.57
C ARG A 99 -6.72 -1.94 -11.82
N VAL A 100 -5.80 -2.01 -10.87
CA VAL A 100 -5.57 -3.23 -10.09
C VAL A 100 -5.63 -2.96 -8.61
N PHE A 101 -6.08 -3.95 -7.84
CA PHE A 101 -5.98 -3.92 -6.38
C PHE A 101 -5.31 -5.20 -5.87
N TYR A 102 -4.81 -5.12 -4.66
CA TYR A 102 -4.17 -6.22 -3.95
C TYR A 102 -4.58 -6.21 -2.49
N ARG A 103 -4.46 -7.37 -1.85
CA ARG A 103 -4.66 -7.51 -0.40
C ARG A 103 -3.79 -8.63 0.17
N GLY A 104 -3.42 -8.50 1.43
CA GLY A 104 -2.66 -9.50 2.14
C GLY A 104 -1.75 -8.94 3.21
N ASP A 105 -0.99 -9.82 3.83
CA ASP A 105 -0.05 -9.43 4.87
C ASP A 105 1.28 -8.99 4.25
N VAL A 106 1.85 -7.91 4.78
CA VAL A 106 3.26 -7.55 4.61
C VAL A 106 4.00 -7.82 5.90
N ILE A 107 5.27 -8.22 5.77
CA ILE A 107 6.09 -8.64 6.91
C ILE A 107 7.28 -7.69 7.02
N ARG A 108 7.39 -6.99 8.15
CA ARG A 108 8.45 -6.01 8.40
C ARG A 108 9.39 -6.48 9.49
N CYS A 109 10.70 -6.41 9.25
CA CYS A 109 11.71 -6.83 10.22
C CYS A 109 11.75 -5.92 11.46
N GLU A 110 11.37 -4.65 11.30
CA GLU A 110 11.27 -3.69 12.39
C GLU A 110 9.83 -3.21 12.54
N ALA A 111 9.36 -3.14 13.77
CA ALA A 111 8.13 -2.45 14.08
C ALA A 111 8.35 -0.94 13.88
N SER A 112 7.45 -0.25 13.16
CA SER A 112 7.58 1.19 12.88
C SER A 112 7.62 2.05 14.15
N ARG A 113 7.11 1.52 15.26
CA ARG A 113 7.12 2.13 16.61
C ARG A 113 6.94 1.04 17.66
N LEU A 114 7.24 1.38 18.92
CA LEU A 114 7.00 0.48 20.06
C LEU A 114 5.54 0.01 20.09
N GLY A 115 5.33 -1.30 20.15
CA GLY A 115 3.99 -1.92 20.16
C GLY A 115 3.36 -2.13 18.78
N ALA A 116 3.99 -1.71 17.67
CA ALA A 116 3.49 -1.97 16.33
C ALA A 116 3.70 -3.45 15.93
N ASN A 117 2.76 -3.96 15.13
CA ASN A 117 2.87 -5.30 14.57
C ASN A 117 3.91 -5.34 13.44
N ARG A 118 4.57 -6.49 13.30
CA ARG A 118 5.44 -6.81 12.16
C ARG A 118 4.64 -7.39 10.99
N GLU A 119 3.59 -8.12 11.30
CA GLU A 119 2.61 -8.60 10.33
C GLU A 119 1.50 -7.56 10.22
N VAL A 120 1.36 -6.97 9.03
CA VAL A 120 0.43 -5.87 8.77
C VAL A 120 -0.41 -6.23 7.57
N PHE A 121 -1.73 -6.35 7.77
CA PHE A 121 -2.62 -6.60 6.65
C PHE A 121 -2.85 -5.30 5.87
N GLN A 122 -2.60 -5.36 4.58
CA GLN A 122 -2.77 -4.26 3.66
C GLN A 122 -3.77 -4.60 2.56
N ILE A 123 -4.50 -3.58 2.12
CA ILE A 123 -5.29 -3.58 0.90
C ILE A 123 -5.04 -2.26 0.19
N GLY A 124 -4.74 -2.31 -1.10
CA GLY A 124 -4.39 -1.12 -1.86
C GLY A 124 -4.78 -1.25 -3.32
N ALA A 125 -4.78 -0.12 -4.01
CA ALA A 125 -5.17 -0.01 -5.41
C ALA A 125 -4.21 0.87 -6.19
N GLU A 126 -4.00 0.54 -7.46
CA GLU A 126 -3.11 1.23 -8.38
C GLU A 126 -3.80 1.48 -9.72
N ILE A 127 -3.67 2.70 -10.25
CA ILE A 127 -3.95 3.03 -11.66
C ILE A 127 -2.60 3.15 -12.36
N VAL A 128 -2.38 2.35 -13.39
CA VAL A 128 -1.11 2.26 -14.13
C VAL A 128 -1.33 2.67 -15.57
N GLY A 129 -0.50 3.56 -16.08
CA GLY A 129 -0.56 4.03 -17.46
C GLY A 129 -1.48 5.23 -17.66
N ASP A 130 -1.83 5.98 -16.61
CA ASP A 130 -2.63 7.19 -16.69
C ASP A 130 -1.95 8.32 -15.89
N ALA A 131 -1.47 9.35 -16.62
CA ALA A 131 -0.81 10.53 -16.04
C ALA A 131 -1.79 11.70 -15.82
N SER A 132 -3.09 11.50 -16.05
CA SER A 132 -4.08 12.58 -15.97
C SER A 132 -4.40 12.99 -14.53
N ALA A 133 -4.83 14.23 -14.36
CA ALA A 133 -5.35 14.72 -13.08
C ALA A 133 -6.65 14.01 -12.70
N GLU A 134 -7.40 13.50 -13.66
CA GLU A 134 -8.61 12.70 -13.44
C GLU A 134 -8.30 11.38 -12.73
N ALA A 135 -7.16 10.74 -13.04
CA ALA A 135 -6.69 9.55 -12.34
C ALA A 135 -6.35 9.88 -10.88
N ASP A 136 -5.73 11.03 -10.61
CA ASP A 136 -5.42 11.50 -9.26
C ASP A 136 -6.70 11.71 -8.44
N VAL A 137 -7.68 12.39 -9.02
CA VAL A 137 -9.00 12.62 -8.39
C VAL A 137 -9.73 11.30 -8.16
N ALA A 138 -9.68 10.37 -9.10
CA ALA A 138 -10.32 9.06 -8.96
C ALA A 138 -9.75 8.26 -7.78
N ILE A 139 -8.43 8.23 -7.65
CA ILE A 139 -7.73 7.57 -6.52
C ILE A 139 -8.08 8.25 -5.19
N LEU A 140 -8.07 9.57 -5.13
CA LEU A 140 -8.41 10.33 -3.92
C LEU A 140 -9.86 10.05 -3.47
N ARG A 141 -10.82 10.09 -4.38
CA ARG A 141 -12.23 9.80 -4.08
C ARG A 141 -12.44 8.36 -3.61
N LEU A 142 -11.79 7.41 -4.26
CA LEU A 142 -11.86 6.01 -3.86
C LEU A 142 -11.27 5.81 -2.45
N ALA A 143 -10.12 6.40 -2.16
CA ALA A 143 -9.53 6.37 -0.83
C ALA A 143 -10.44 7.01 0.22
N ALA A 144 -11.11 8.12 -0.10
CA ALA A 144 -12.09 8.76 0.78
C ALA A 144 -13.30 7.84 1.06
N SER A 145 -13.86 7.20 0.04
CA SER A 145 -14.98 6.25 0.19
C SER A 145 -14.60 5.03 1.03
N MET A 146 -13.37 4.51 0.85
CA MET A 146 -12.86 3.43 1.67
C MET A 146 -12.62 3.87 3.13
N ALA A 147 -12.20 5.11 3.34
CA ALA A 147 -11.98 5.66 4.68
C ALA A 147 -13.28 5.75 5.49
N GLU A 148 -14.43 6.03 4.85
CA GLU A 148 -15.75 6.05 5.49
C GLU A 148 -16.19 4.69 6.05
N VAL A 149 -15.56 3.61 5.60
CA VAL A 149 -15.77 2.27 6.20
C VAL A 149 -15.15 2.16 7.59
N LEU A 150 -14.08 2.93 7.85
CA LEU A 150 -13.26 2.85 9.07
C LEU A 150 -13.48 4.02 10.04
N SER A 151 -14.04 5.14 9.57
CA SER A 151 -14.14 6.39 10.34
C SER A 151 -15.39 7.16 9.91
N GLU A 152 -16.06 7.77 10.88
CA GLU A 152 -17.22 8.62 10.59
C GLU A 152 -16.79 9.98 10.01
N ASN A 153 -15.60 10.46 10.35
CA ASN A 153 -15.08 11.75 9.92
C ASN A 153 -13.65 11.60 9.36
N PRO A 154 -13.45 10.92 8.21
CA PRO A 154 -12.13 10.78 7.63
C PRO A 154 -11.58 12.14 7.18
N LEU A 155 -10.27 12.32 7.31
CA LEU A 155 -9.53 13.47 6.80
C LEU A 155 -8.47 12.99 5.82
N ILE A 156 -8.47 13.59 4.64
CA ILE A 156 -7.45 13.33 3.61
C ILE A 156 -6.55 14.56 3.53
N VAL A 157 -5.29 14.39 3.90
CA VAL A 157 -4.26 15.43 3.80
C VAL A 157 -3.49 15.20 2.52
N THR A 158 -3.43 16.21 1.65
CA THR A 158 -2.79 16.15 0.33
C THR A 158 -1.63 17.12 0.23
N SER A 159 -0.60 16.76 -0.53
CA SER A 159 0.53 17.63 -0.88
C SER A 159 0.79 17.53 -2.39
N GLY A 160 0.86 18.67 -3.08
CA GLY A 160 1.02 18.71 -4.53
C GLY A 160 -0.20 18.20 -5.31
N ALA A 161 -1.39 18.34 -4.75
CA ALA A 161 -2.62 17.77 -5.27
C ALA A 161 -3.41 18.73 -6.19
N PRO A 162 -4.20 18.19 -7.13
CA PRO A 162 -5.31 18.93 -7.68
C PRO A 162 -6.33 19.27 -6.59
N VAL A 163 -6.92 20.45 -6.68
CA VAL A 163 -7.96 20.86 -5.71
C VAL A 163 -9.19 19.96 -5.90
N VAL A 164 -9.55 19.23 -4.85
CA VAL A 164 -10.82 18.51 -4.76
C VAL A 164 -11.76 19.35 -3.90
N ASP A 165 -12.87 19.79 -4.48
CA ASP A 165 -13.90 20.56 -3.76
C ASP A 165 -14.72 19.63 -2.86
N ASP A 166 -14.15 19.32 -1.70
CA ASP A 166 -14.73 18.43 -0.70
C ASP A 166 -14.10 18.75 0.67
N PRO A 167 -14.87 19.01 1.72
CA PRO A 167 -14.35 19.44 3.03
C PRO A 167 -13.49 18.39 3.75
N ARG A 168 -13.51 17.14 3.29
CA ARG A 168 -12.63 16.08 3.82
C ARG A 168 -11.18 16.24 3.37
N PHE A 169 -10.92 17.02 2.30
CA PHE A 169 -9.58 17.21 1.76
C PHE A 169 -8.97 18.51 2.25
N VAL A 170 -7.77 18.39 2.81
CA VAL A 170 -7.00 19.53 3.30
C VAL A 170 -5.62 19.47 2.64
N GLU A 171 -5.26 20.54 1.95
CA GLU A 171 -3.91 20.68 1.39
C GLU A 171 -2.93 21.07 2.50
N HIS A 172 -1.80 20.40 2.54
CA HIS A 172 -0.73 20.67 3.47
C HIS A 172 0.61 20.55 2.77
N ASP A 173 1.41 21.61 2.83
CA ASP A 173 2.77 21.64 2.31
C ASP A 173 3.70 20.86 3.25
N GLU A 174 3.74 19.53 3.11
CA GLU A 174 4.79 18.73 3.73
C GLU A 174 5.88 18.40 2.70
N GLU A 175 7.11 18.83 2.97
CA GLU A 175 8.28 18.30 2.30
C GLU A 175 8.44 16.83 2.66
N GLY A 176 8.09 15.95 1.74
CA GLY A 176 8.21 14.53 1.97
C GLY A 176 9.45 13.90 1.32
N ASP A 177 9.64 12.60 1.54
CA ASP A 177 10.78 11.80 1.06
C ASP A 177 11.00 12.01 -0.46
N PRO A 178 12.04 12.78 -0.86
CA PRO A 178 12.29 13.06 -2.26
C PRO A 178 12.85 11.82 -2.93
N GLY A 179 12.05 11.14 -3.73
CA GLY A 179 12.57 10.06 -4.57
C GLY A 179 11.61 8.91 -4.86
N TYR A 180 10.54 8.75 -4.10
CA TYR A 180 9.53 7.75 -4.39
C TYR A 180 8.35 8.36 -5.17
N TYR A 181 7.77 9.45 -4.64
CA TYR A 181 6.64 10.12 -5.25
C TYR A 181 7.09 11.20 -6.26
N THR A 182 6.42 11.28 -7.38
CA THR A 182 6.72 12.21 -8.49
C THR A 182 5.71 13.34 -8.64
N GLY A 183 4.65 13.33 -7.82
CA GLY A 183 3.57 14.33 -7.86
C GLY A 183 2.73 14.29 -6.60
N LEU A 184 1.41 14.17 -6.77
CA LEU A 184 0.45 14.05 -5.67
C LEU A 184 0.92 13.07 -4.60
N ARG A 185 0.78 13.49 -3.33
CA ARG A 185 0.92 12.63 -2.15
C ARG A 185 -0.26 12.87 -1.23
N PHE A 186 -0.68 11.83 -0.52
CA PHE A 186 -1.75 12.00 0.45
C PHE A 186 -1.69 10.97 1.58
N TRP A 187 -2.30 11.35 2.68
CA TRP A 187 -2.51 10.52 3.86
C TRP A 187 -3.97 10.57 4.25
N VAL A 188 -4.51 9.45 4.64
CA VAL A 188 -5.89 9.32 5.13
C VAL A 188 -5.86 9.09 6.63
N TYR A 189 -6.54 9.94 7.38
CA TYR A 189 -6.65 9.84 8.83
C TYR A 189 -8.08 9.50 9.23
N GLY A 190 -8.24 8.69 10.27
CA GLY A 190 -9.50 8.47 10.96
C GLY A 190 -9.78 9.51 12.04
N ASP A 191 -10.76 9.22 12.89
CA ASP A 191 -11.22 10.15 13.95
C ASP A 191 -10.12 10.51 14.97
N ASP A 192 -9.17 9.61 15.24
CA ASP A 192 -8.09 9.84 16.20
C ASP A 192 -6.95 10.77 15.69
N ARG A 193 -6.87 11.00 14.37
CA ARG A 193 -5.86 11.86 13.71
C ARG A 193 -4.39 11.54 14.04
N ARG A 194 -4.10 10.41 14.65
CA ARG A 194 -2.75 10.10 15.17
C ARG A 194 -1.90 9.30 14.22
N THR A 195 -2.53 8.36 13.54
CA THR A 195 -1.85 7.44 12.63
C THR A 195 -2.66 7.37 11.34
N PRO A 196 -2.03 7.56 10.18
CA PRO A 196 -2.77 7.42 8.94
C PRO A 196 -3.29 5.98 8.78
N LEU A 197 -4.54 5.88 8.36
CA LEU A 197 -5.21 4.64 7.95
C LEU A 197 -4.70 4.17 6.60
N ALA A 198 -4.37 5.14 5.73
CA ALA A 198 -3.82 4.92 4.41
C ALA A 198 -2.83 6.00 4.02
N GLN A 199 -1.99 5.67 3.05
CA GLN A 199 -1.12 6.61 2.36
C GLN A 199 -1.08 6.26 0.88
N GLY A 200 -0.84 7.27 0.04
CA GLY A 200 -0.76 7.09 -1.40
C GLY A 200 -0.14 8.28 -2.10
N GLY A 201 -0.07 8.16 -3.41
CA GLY A 201 0.45 9.22 -4.29
C GLY A 201 0.87 8.71 -5.64
N ARG A 202 1.44 9.61 -6.45
CA ARG A 202 1.92 9.37 -7.81
C ARG A 202 3.41 9.01 -7.81
N TYR A 203 3.79 7.96 -8.56
CA TYR A 203 5.15 7.41 -8.63
C TYR A 203 5.51 6.95 -10.05
N ASP A 204 5.48 7.87 -10.98
CA ASP A 204 5.63 7.62 -12.44
C ASP A 204 6.96 6.99 -12.84
N SER A 205 8.00 7.13 -12.01
CA SER A 205 9.33 6.57 -12.30
C SER A 205 9.51 5.10 -11.83
N LEU A 206 8.56 4.54 -11.06
CA LEU A 206 8.76 3.22 -10.46
C LEU A 206 8.80 2.09 -11.50
N TYR A 207 7.90 2.12 -12.47
CA TYR A 207 7.79 1.07 -13.49
C TYR A 207 9.00 1.01 -14.42
N ALA A 208 9.69 2.15 -14.64
CA ALA A 208 10.91 2.20 -15.45
C ALA A 208 12.03 1.30 -14.88
N ARG A 209 12.07 1.10 -13.56
CA ARG A 209 13.02 0.17 -12.93
C ARG A 209 12.79 -1.30 -13.31
N PHE A 210 11.60 -1.62 -13.75
CA PHE A 210 11.19 -2.97 -14.18
C PHE A 210 10.99 -3.08 -15.69
N GLY A 211 11.50 -2.07 -16.45
CA GLY A 211 11.54 -2.10 -17.91
C GLY A 211 10.29 -1.58 -18.62
N ALA A 212 9.39 -0.88 -17.93
CA ALA A 212 8.22 -0.26 -18.53
C ALA A 212 8.15 1.24 -18.19
N ASP A 213 7.88 2.07 -19.18
CA ASP A 213 7.63 3.50 -18.97
C ASP A 213 6.12 3.73 -18.83
N ALA A 214 5.63 3.68 -17.59
CA ALA A 214 4.22 3.81 -17.29
C ALA A 214 4.03 4.66 -16.02
N PRO A 215 3.32 5.80 -16.15
CA PRO A 215 2.93 6.59 -14.98
C PRO A 215 1.99 5.78 -14.09
N ALA A 216 2.07 6.01 -12.79
CA ALA A 216 1.23 5.28 -11.85
C ALA A 216 0.89 6.11 -10.62
N ILE A 217 -0.30 5.85 -10.11
CA ILE A 217 -0.81 6.41 -8.86
C ILE A 217 -1.56 5.33 -8.09
N GLY A 218 -1.42 5.34 -6.77
CA GLY A 218 -2.12 4.37 -5.92
C GLY A 218 -2.12 4.73 -4.45
N PHE A 219 -2.72 3.86 -3.67
CA PHE A 219 -2.75 3.96 -2.21
C PHE A 219 -2.78 2.60 -1.55
N THR A 220 -2.44 2.60 -0.27
CA THR A 220 -2.51 1.40 0.57
C THR A 220 -3.13 1.73 1.92
N PHE A 221 -4.20 1.02 2.28
CA PHE A 221 -4.76 0.98 3.63
C PHE A 221 -4.09 -0.09 4.48
N THR A 222 -3.91 0.23 5.76
CA THR A 222 -3.55 -0.73 6.79
C THR A 222 -4.82 -1.12 7.56
N VAL A 223 -5.17 -2.41 7.55
CA VAL A 223 -6.36 -2.94 8.23
C VAL A 223 -5.89 -3.79 9.43
N ASN A 224 -6.15 -3.29 10.64
CA ASN A 224 -5.75 -3.93 11.90
C ASN A 224 -6.93 -4.63 12.58
#